data_733f7e0d34984c1a39ff50cd06cc64f2
#
_entry.id   733f7e0d34984c1a39ff50cd06cc64f2
#
_cell.length_a   1.000
_cell.length_b   1.000
_cell.length_c   1.000
_cell.angle_alpha   90.00
_cell.angle_beta   90.00
_cell.angle_gamma   90.00
#
_symmetry.space_group_name_H-M   'P 1'
#
loop_
_entity.id
_entity.type
_entity.pdbx_description
1 polymer ?
#
loop_
_entity_poly.entity_id
_entity_poly.type
_entity_poly.pdbx_seq_one_letter_code
_entity_poly.pdbx_strand_id
1 'polypeptide(L)'
;MDVRMRKMLFAGCLLVLSCLQAEAQTMKVVADKIVGQVGDKIILKSDIVNAISDMKRQAQGQEVQLPTECQVLEGQLIRKALVLQAQKDSLSVSEEEIEAALDNQVRMFIQSYGSKEVLEEIAGKTVYQIKEDFKEAFREKKLADQMQGKIVEGIKITPTEVKAYYSKIPVDSLPFYESELEVSQIVVYPKANKDVEEYVSRQMYDYKRQIEAGVKKIEQLAKLFSEDPAVKENGGQYVLNRNDKNWDPAFMAASFRLKEGQVSPVVKSKFGLHIIQMISRSGDEAIVRHILRIPPVTDDEVKEAIVKLDSVRQKLVAKQISFGEAVSKYSDDENSKFNAGSAASNRDGSTFVNIDQLDKDLIKPISAMKPGDYSQPQVYVDERGRKAVRLILLKNRTQPHRENLRDDYNRIAQRALEEKKNAALEKWFKEHIPTYYVLIDREYAGCTGLDDWRMAAENATKARN
;
A
#
# COMPACT_ATOMS: atom_id res chain seq x y z
N MET A 1 -61.48 51.18 28.87
CA MET A 1 -60.78 50.58 27.75
C MET A 1 -61.82 49.86 26.94
N ASP A 2 -62.08 50.41 25.76
CA ASP A 2 -63.28 50.24 24.96
C ASP A 2 -63.36 48.83 24.27
N VAL A 3 -64.56 48.27 24.30
CA VAL A 3 -64.86 46.93 23.75
C VAL A 3 -64.47 46.83 22.28
N ARG A 4 -64.38 47.93 21.54
CA ARG A 4 -63.93 48.02 20.15
C ARG A 4 -62.42 47.77 20.00
N MET A 5 -61.61 48.21 20.97
CA MET A 5 -60.15 48.00 20.95
C MET A 5 -59.76 46.53 21.23
N ARG A 6 -60.58 45.85 22.08
CA ARG A 6 -60.40 44.39 22.33
C ARG A 6 -60.72 43.51 21.09
N LYS A 7 -61.74 43.93 20.29
CA LYS A 7 -62.09 43.21 19.07
C LYS A 7 -61.05 43.40 17.96
N MET A 8 -60.37 44.55 17.84
CA MET A 8 -59.29 44.81 16.94
C MET A 8 -58.03 44.07 17.33
N LEU A 9 -57.70 43.92 18.61
CA LEU A 9 -56.55 43.11 19.07
C LEU A 9 -56.76 41.60 18.83
N PHE A 10 -58.01 41.10 18.96
CA PHE A 10 -58.31 39.68 18.64
C PHE A 10 -58.27 39.38 17.12
N ALA A 11 -58.69 40.30 16.27
CA ALA A 11 -58.66 40.21 14.85
C ALA A 11 -57.19 40.26 14.30
N GLY A 12 -56.34 41.11 14.96
CA GLY A 12 -54.92 41.19 14.66
C GLY A 12 -54.13 39.92 15.02
N CYS A 13 -54.45 39.28 16.16
CA CYS A 13 -53.84 38.01 16.55
C CYS A 13 -54.26 36.81 15.64
N LEU A 14 -55.51 36.80 15.15
CA LEU A 14 -55.96 35.74 14.22
C LEU A 14 -55.32 35.88 12.85
N LEU A 15 -55.03 37.11 12.38
CA LEU A 15 -54.33 37.31 11.07
C LEU A 15 -52.84 37.00 11.14
N VAL A 16 -52.20 37.12 12.31
CA VAL A 16 -50.79 36.74 12.50
C VAL A 16 -50.64 35.24 12.67
N LEU A 17 -51.66 34.53 13.19
CA LEU A 17 -51.63 33.06 13.30
C LEU A 17 -51.83 32.34 11.94
N SER A 18 -52.42 32.98 10.93
CA SER A 18 -52.63 32.39 9.60
C SER A 18 -51.42 32.55 8.67
N CYS A 19 -50.43 33.38 9.05
CA CYS A 19 -49.17 33.51 8.28
C CYS A 19 -48.06 32.53 8.71
N LEU A 20 -48.31 31.67 9.69
CA LEU A 20 -47.38 30.63 10.17
C LEU A 20 -47.70 29.22 9.62
N GLN A 21 -48.42 29.12 8.50
CA GLN A 21 -48.35 27.92 7.69
C GLN A 21 -47.05 27.98 6.92
N ALA A 22 -45.93 27.71 7.61
CA ALA A 22 -44.71 27.34 6.95
C ALA A 22 -45.03 26.07 6.13
N GLU A 23 -45.10 26.24 4.82
CA GLU A 23 -45.07 25.09 3.89
C GLU A 23 -43.81 24.28 4.29
N ALA A 24 -44.02 23.17 4.96
CA ALA A 24 -43.05 22.14 5.06
C ALA A 24 -42.84 21.68 3.58
N GLN A 25 -41.92 22.35 2.90
CA GLN A 25 -41.40 21.83 1.65
C GLN A 25 -40.86 20.47 2.01
N THR A 26 -41.59 19.42 1.65
CA THR A 26 -41.09 18.08 1.61
C THR A 26 -39.87 18.16 0.72
N MET A 27 -38.66 18.14 1.31
CA MET A 27 -37.45 17.96 0.55
C MET A 27 -37.70 16.71 -0.28
N LYS A 28 -37.86 16.91 -1.60
CA LYS A 28 -37.87 15.79 -2.52
C LYS A 28 -36.54 15.06 -2.29
N VAL A 29 -36.59 13.95 -1.57
CA VAL A 29 -35.51 12.99 -1.56
C VAL A 29 -35.43 12.51 -3.01
N VAL A 30 -34.49 13.06 -3.74
CA VAL A 30 -34.21 12.59 -5.10
C VAL A 30 -33.69 11.19 -4.89
N ALA A 31 -34.51 10.19 -5.21
CA ALA A 31 -34.04 8.82 -5.28
C ALA A 31 -32.89 8.79 -6.28
N ASP A 32 -31.79 8.13 -5.93
CA ASP A 32 -30.60 8.08 -6.77
C ASP A 32 -30.95 7.44 -8.12
N LYS A 33 -30.37 7.95 -9.18
CA LYS A 33 -30.72 7.56 -10.55
C LYS A 33 -29.88 6.37 -11.00
N ILE A 34 -30.51 5.31 -11.49
CA ILE A 34 -29.80 4.21 -12.15
C ILE A 34 -29.31 4.73 -13.52
N VAL A 35 -28.00 4.76 -13.72
CA VAL A 35 -27.35 5.23 -14.94
C VAL A 35 -26.78 4.09 -15.79
N GLY A 36 -26.60 2.91 -15.20
CA GLY A 36 -26.16 1.70 -15.88
C GLY A 36 -26.60 0.44 -15.15
N GLN A 37 -26.66 -0.67 -15.89
CA GLN A 37 -26.94 -2.00 -15.34
C GLN A 37 -26.28 -3.06 -16.21
N VAL A 38 -25.71 -4.10 -15.57
CA VAL A 38 -25.21 -5.31 -16.23
C VAL A 38 -25.76 -6.53 -15.49
N GLY A 39 -26.63 -7.29 -16.13
CA GLY A 39 -27.37 -8.37 -15.47
C GLY A 39 -28.25 -7.83 -14.34
N ASP A 40 -28.00 -8.29 -13.12
CA ASP A 40 -28.66 -7.84 -11.89
C ASP A 40 -27.91 -6.70 -11.18
N LYS A 41 -26.74 -6.31 -11.66
CA LYS A 41 -25.86 -5.30 -11.03
C LYS A 41 -26.18 -3.91 -11.56
N ILE A 42 -26.60 -3.01 -10.67
CA ILE A 42 -26.94 -1.62 -10.99
C ILE A 42 -25.71 -0.70 -10.75
N ILE A 43 -25.72 0.44 -11.46
CA ILE A 43 -24.78 1.54 -11.28
C ILE A 43 -25.61 2.80 -11.10
N LEU A 44 -25.37 3.51 -10.00
CA LEU A 44 -26.07 4.72 -9.63
C LEU A 44 -25.31 5.97 -10.11
N LYS A 45 -26.02 7.08 -10.28
CA LYS A 45 -25.40 8.38 -10.60
C LYS A 45 -24.43 8.81 -9.51
N SER A 46 -24.79 8.56 -8.25
CA SER A 46 -23.94 8.85 -7.10
C SER A 46 -22.62 8.07 -7.15
N ASP A 47 -22.61 6.83 -7.66
CA ASP A 47 -21.38 6.04 -7.78
C ASP A 47 -20.37 6.73 -8.70
N ILE A 48 -20.86 7.32 -9.81
CA ILE A 48 -20.02 8.06 -10.76
C ILE A 48 -19.47 9.34 -10.12
N VAL A 49 -20.35 10.14 -9.52
CA VAL A 49 -19.99 11.44 -8.91
C VAL A 49 -19.03 11.24 -7.75
N ASN A 50 -19.28 10.25 -6.88
CA ASN A 50 -18.43 9.94 -5.74
C ASN A 50 -17.05 9.45 -6.19
N ALA A 51 -16.97 8.57 -7.21
CA ALA A 51 -15.70 8.10 -7.74
C ALA A 51 -14.82 9.25 -8.24
N ILE A 52 -15.38 10.21 -8.98
CA ILE A 52 -14.65 11.39 -9.46
C ILE A 52 -14.22 12.28 -8.29
N SER A 53 -15.10 12.48 -7.30
CA SER A 53 -14.81 13.28 -6.12
C SER A 53 -13.69 12.68 -5.27
N ASP A 54 -13.66 11.36 -5.14
CA ASP A 54 -12.60 10.62 -4.44
C ASP A 54 -11.26 10.76 -5.15
N MET A 55 -11.23 10.59 -6.47
CA MET A 55 -10.02 10.79 -7.27
C MET A 55 -9.50 12.21 -7.15
N LYS A 56 -10.40 13.21 -7.15
CA LYS A 56 -10.04 14.62 -6.94
C LYS A 56 -9.42 14.85 -5.56
N ARG A 57 -9.97 14.24 -4.51
CA ARG A 57 -9.41 14.33 -3.15
C ARG A 57 -8.03 13.67 -3.05
N GLN A 58 -7.85 12.51 -3.68
CA GLN A 58 -6.57 11.80 -3.70
C GLN A 58 -5.48 12.55 -4.46
N ALA A 59 -5.84 13.34 -5.48
CA ALA A 59 -4.89 14.13 -6.25
C ALA A 59 -4.24 15.26 -5.44
N GLN A 60 -4.77 15.64 -4.26
CA GLN A 60 -4.18 16.60 -3.30
C GLN A 60 -3.52 17.84 -3.92
N GLY A 61 -4.17 18.43 -4.93
CA GLY A 61 -3.65 19.66 -5.57
C GLY A 61 -2.58 19.44 -6.66
N GLN A 62 -2.26 18.20 -7.00
CA GLN A 62 -1.52 17.91 -8.22
C GLN A 62 -2.44 18.11 -9.43
N GLU A 63 -1.92 18.70 -10.53
CA GLU A 63 -2.63 18.76 -11.81
C GLU A 63 -2.73 17.36 -12.42
N VAL A 64 -3.74 16.61 -12.00
CA VAL A 64 -4.08 15.29 -12.55
C VAL A 64 -5.28 15.45 -13.45
N GLN A 65 -5.21 14.97 -14.68
CA GLN A 65 -6.35 14.90 -15.56
C GLN A 65 -7.37 13.90 -15.00
N LEU A 66 -8.47 14.40 -14.48
CA LEU A 66 -9.56 13.57 -13.96
C LEU A 66 -10.30 12.88 -15.10
N PRO A 67 -10.77 11.63 -14.90
CA PRO A 67 -11.58 10.94 -15.88
C PRO A 67 -12.93 11.63 -16.04
N THR A 68 -13.48 11.54 -17.25
CA THR A 68 -14.86 11.99 -17.54
C THR A 68 -15.88 11.03 -16.93
N GLU A 69 -17.11 11.49 -16.72
CA GLU A 69 -18.20 10.60 -16.27
C GLU A 69 -18.38 9.39 -17.19
N CYS A 70 -18.18 9.57 -18.51
CA CYS A 70 -18.24 8.48 -19.49
C CYS A 70 -17.20 7.39 -19.20
N GLN A 71 -15.97 7.78 -18.93
CA GLN A 71 -14.88 6.84 -18.60
C GLN A 71 -15.11 6.13 -17.25
N VAL A 72 -15.66 6.85 -16.27
CA VAL A 72 -16.01 6.24 -14.98
C VAL A 72 -17.16 5.25 -15.15
N LEU A 73 -18.20 5.58 -15.92
CA LEU A 73 -19.30 4.67 -16.21
C LEU A 73 -18.81 3.41 -16.93
N GLU A 74 -17.95 3.56 -17.95
CA GLU A 74 -17.33 2.42 -18.65
C GLU A 74 -16.58 1.51 -17.67
N GLY A 75 -15.74 2.08 -16.82
CA GLY A 75 -15.02 1.32 -15.79
C GLY A 75 -15.93 0.57 -14.83
N GLN A 76 -17.08 1.17 -14.46
CA GLN A 76 -18.08 0.50 -13.62
C GLN A 76 -18.80 -0.63 -14.38
N LEU A 77 -19.18 -0.42 -15.65
CA LEU A 77 -19.79 -1.47 -16.48
C LEU A 77 -18.85 -2.67 -16.64
N ILE A 78 -17.58 -2.42 -16.94
CA ILE A 78 -16.51 -3.44 -17.00
C ILE A 78 -16.44 -4.22 -15.69
N ARG A 79 -16.39 -3.53 -14.55
CA ARG A 79 -16.36 -4.17 -13.23
C ARG A 79 -17.57 -5.04 -12.97
N LYS A 80 -18.79 -4.54 -13.24
CA LYS A 80 -20.03 -5.29 -13.05
C LYS A 80 -20.10 -6.53 -13.95
N ALA A 81 -19.60 -6.44 -15.20
CA ALA A 81 -19.51 -7.60 -16.09
C ALA A 81 -18.54 -8.67 -15.56
N LEU A 82 -17.37 -8.25 -15.06
CA LEU A 82 -16.41 -9.18 -14.45
C LEU A 82 -16.99 -9.86 -13.19
N VAL A 83 -17.66 -9.10 -12.32
CA VAL A 83 -18.33 -9.66 -11.13
C VAL A 83 -19.41 -10.67 -11.53
N LEU A 84 -20.25 -10.32 -12.50
CA LEU A 84 -21.30 -11.20 -12.99
C LEU A 84 -20.72 -12.49 -13.57
N GLN A 85 -19.64 -12.42 -14.34
CA GLN A 85 -18.98 -13.60 -14.87
C GLN A 85 -18.28 -14.40 -13.78
N ALA A 86 -17.62 -13.75 -12.83
CA ALA A 86 -17.02 -14.42 -11.68
C ALA A 86 -18.05 -15.29 -10.92
N GLN A 87 -19.26 -14.74 -10.70
CA GLN A 87 -20.37 -15.46 -10.08
C GLN A 87 -20.85 -16.63 -10.93
N LYS A 88 -20.99 -16.45 -12.25
CA LYS A 88 -21.35 -17.55 -13.18
C LYS A 88 -20.28 -18.64 -13.19
N ASP A 89 -19.03 -18.28 -13.08
CA ASP A 89 -17.89 -19.20 -13.03
C ASP A 89 -17.64 -19.79 -11.62
N SER A 90 -18.52 -19.50 -10.66
CA SER A 90 -18.43 -19.95 -9.27
C SER A 90 -17.13 -19.54 -8.56
N LEU A 91 -16.56 -18.39 -8.93
CA LEU A 91 -15.44 -17.81 -8.19
C LEU A 91 -15.96 -17.28 -6.85
N SER A 92 -15.21 -17.53 -5.80
CA SER A 92 -15.56 -17.11 -4.45
C SER A 92 -14.40 -16.38 -3.78
N VAL A 93 -14.74 -15.44 -2.92
CA VAL A 93 -13.78 -14.75 -2.05
C VAL A 93 -14.15 -15.10 -0.62
N SER A 94 -13.16 -15.49 0.19
CA SER A 94 -13.41 -15.83 1.58
C SER A 94 -13.75 -14.61 2.42
N GLU A 95 -14.55 -14.77 3.46
CA GLU A 95 -14.87 -13.70 4.40
C GLU A 95 -13.59 -13.18 5.10
N GLU A 96 -12.63 -14.07 5.38
CA GLU A 96 -11.34 -13.69 5.98
C GLU A 96 -10.54 -12.75 5.08
N GLU A 97 -10.55 -12.96 3.76
CA GLU A 97 -9.87 -12.07 2.81
C GLU A 97 -10.54 -10.70 2.75
N ILE A 98 -11.88 -10.66 2.82
CA ILE A 98 -12.64 -9.40 2.84
C ILE A 98 -12.37 -8.64 4.14
N GLU A 99 -12.48 -9.31 5.29
CA GLU A 99 -12.20 -8.68 6.59
C GLU A 99 -10.77 -8.15 6.68
N ALA A 100 -9.78 -8.92 6.21
CA ALA A 100 -8.39 -8.47 6.19
C ALA A 100 -8.18 -7.24 5.31
N ALA A 101 -8.86 -7.16 4.15
CA ALA A 101 -8.80 -5.99 3.27
C ALA A 101 -9.47 -4.76 3.90
N LEU A 102 -10.63 -4.95 4.55
CA LEU A 102 -11.34 -3.89 5.29
C LEU A 102 -10.53 -3.39 6.48
N ASP A 103 -9.89 -4.30 7.23
CA ASP A 103 -9.00 -3.93 8.34
C ASP A 103 -7.82 -3.08 7.87
N ASN A 104 -7.22 -3.43 6.73
CA ASN A 104 -6.15 -2.64 6.13
C ASN A 104 -6.64 -1.24 5.74
N GLN A 105 -7.81 -1.16 5.11
CA GLN A 105 -8.40 0.13 4.70
C GLN A 105 -8.72 1.02 5.90
N VAL A 106 -9.33 0.45 6.93
CA VAL A 106 -9.63 1.18 8.17
C VAL A 106 -8.36 1.65 8.86
N ARG A 107 -7.30 0.82 8.92
CA ARG A 107 -6.00 1.25 9.45
C ARG A 107 -5.42 2.44 8.68
N MET A 108 -5.50 2.43 7.35
CA MET A 108 -5.07 3.58 6.53
C MET A 108 -5.89 4.83 6.83
N PHE A 109 -7.20 4.69 7.00
CA PHE A 109 -8.05 5.83 7.40
C PHE A 109 -7.68 6.36 8.79
N ILE A 110 -7.52 5.48 9.79
CA ILE A 110 -7.09 5.88 11.14
C ILE A 110 -5.75 6.61 11.09
N GLN A 111 -4.80 6.13 10.28
CA GLN A 111 -3.50 6.77 10.09
C GLN A 111 -3.64 8.17 9.45
N SER A 112 -4.51 8.32 8.45
CA SER A 112 -4.74 9.57 7.75
C SER A 112 -5.47 10.61 8.62
N TYR A 113 -6.40 10.16 9.46
CA TYR A 113 -7.21 11.03 10.32
C TYR A 113 -6.65 11.17 11.75
N GLY A 114 -5.58 10.42 12.08
CA GLY A 114 -4.85 10.53 13.35
C GLY A 114 -5.31 9.58 14.44
N SER A 115 -6.62 9.28 14.57
CA SER A 115 -7.13 8.28 15.51
C SER A 115 -8.46 7.68 15.07
N LYS A 116 -8.84 6.57 15.71
CA LYS A 116 -10.13 5.92 15.49
C LYS A 116 -11.30 6.85 15.85
N GLU A 117 -11.19 7.56 16.95
CA GLU A 117 -12.23 8.44 17.46
C GLU A 117 -12.49 9.59 16.49
N VAL A 118 -11.44 10.19 15.94
CA VAL A 118 -11.55 11.25 14.92
C VAL A 118 -12.16 10.72 13.63
N LEU A 119 -11.78 9.50 13.21
CA LEU A 119 -12.38 8.86 12.04
C LEU A 119 -13.89 8.65 12.25
N GLU A 120 -14.31 8.11 13.41
CA GLU A 120 -15.71 7.85 13.73
C GLU A 120 -16.51 9.14 13.86
N GLU A 121 -15.93 10.21 14.41
CA GLU A 121 -16.54 11.53 14.50
C GLU A 121 -16.79 12.14 13.11
N ILE A 122 -15.76 12.12 12.23
CA ILE A 122 -15.85 12.68 10.87
C ILE A 122 -16.82 11.87 10.00
N ALA A 123 -16.79 10.54 10.11
CA ALA A 123 -17.66 9.66 9.34
C ALA A 123 -19.12 9.65 9.88
N GLY A 124 -19.34 10.06 11.13
CA GLY A 124 -20.64 9.91 11.81
C GLY A 124 -21.05 8.45 12.01
N LYS A 125 -20.10 7.51 11.96
CA LYS A 125 -20.30 6.05 11.98
C LYS A 125 -19.17 5.37 12.74
N THR A 126 -19.48 4.28 13.42
CA THR A 126 -18.45 3.44 14.05
C THR A 126 -17.59 2.74 12.97
N VAL A 127 -16.38 2.37 13.32
CA VAL A 127 -15.49 1.56 12.43
C VAL A 127 -16.20 0.29 11.94
N TYR A 128 -16.99 -0.35 12.79
CA TYR A 128 -17.80 -1.51 12.39
C TYR A 128 -18.79 -1.16 11.26
N GLN A 129 -19.55 -0.07 11.41
CA GLN A 129 -20.48 0.40 10.38
C GLN A 129 -19.76 0.80 9.09
N ILE A 130 -18.60 1.45 9.20
CA ILE A 130 -17.74 1.78 8.05
C ILE A 130 -17.33 0.50 7.30
N LYS A 131 -16.90 -0.55 8.01
CA LYS A 131 -16.57 -1.84 7.39
C LYS A 131 -17.77 -2.46 6.69
N GLU A 132 -18.95 -2.49 7.33
CA GLU A 132 -20.17 -3.04 6.72
C GLU A 132 -20.56 -2.28 5.44
N ASP A 133 -20.45 -0.95 5.43
CA ASP A 133 -20.74 -0.14 4.25
C ASP A 133 -19.82 -0.46 3.05
N PHE A 134 -18.55 -0.78 3.32
CA PHE A 134 -17.57 -1.09 2.29
C PHE A 134 -17.51 -2.57 1.90
N LYS A 135 -18.10 -3.47 2.69
CA LYS A 135 -17.94 -4.92 2.57
C LYS A 135 -18.29 -5.43 1.18
N GLU A 136 -19.45 -5.04 0.65
CA GLU A 136 -19.89 -5.50 -0.69
C GLU A 136 -19.03 -4.91 -1.80
N ALA A 137 -18.63 -3.65 -1.70
CA ALA A 137 -17.73 -3.02 -2.66
C ALA A 137 -16.36 -3.71 -2.73
N PHE A 138 -15.83 -4.13 -1.57
CA PHE A 138 -14.59 -4.90 -1.50
C PHE A 138 -14.74 -6.31 -2.07
N ARG A 139 -15.88 -6.98 -1.81
CA ARG A 139 -16.19 -8.29 -2.39
C ARG A 139 -16.26 -8.20 -3.92
N GLU A 140 -17.01 -7.25 -4.45
CA GLU A 140 -17.11 -7.03 -5.90
C GLU A 140 -15.74 -6.73 -6.52
N LYS A 141 -14.94 -5.87 -5.89
CA LYS A 141 -13.58 -5.59 -6.36
C LYS A 141 -12.73 -6.87 -6.43
N LYS A 142 -12.71 -7.66 -5.37
CA LYS A 142 -11.95 -8.91 -5.32
C LYS A 142 -12.42 -9.92 -6.37
N LEU A 143 -13.73 -10.08 -6.56
CA LEU A 143 -14.28 -10.94 -7.60
C LEU A 143 -13.90 -10.48 -9.00
N ALA A 144 -13.95 -9.16 -9.26
CA ALA A 144 -13.53 -8.59 -10.53
C ALA A 144 -12.03 -8.82 -10.78
N ASP A 145 -11.18 -8.58 -9.78
CA ASP A 145 -9.73 -8.79 -9.85
C ASP A 145 -9.40 -10.27 -10.12
N GLN A 146 -10.09 -11.21 -9.43
CA GLN A 146 -9.92 -12.65 -9.66
C GLN A 146 -10.35 -13.06 -11.08
N MET A 147 -11.49 -12.54 -11.56
CA MET A 147 -11.97 -12.84 -12.92
C MET A 147 -11.02 -12.28 -13.97
N GLN A 148 -10.54 -11.05 -13.80
CA GLN A 148 -9.53 -10.47 -14.68
C GLN A 148 -8.25 -11.33 -14.69
N GLY A 149 -7.77 -11.74 -13.51
CA GLY A 149 -6.64 -12.64 -13.38
C GLY A 149 -6.86 -13.94 -14.14
N LYS A 150 -8.04 -14.57 -14.01
CA LYS A 150 -8.42 -15.81 -14.71
C LYS A 150 -8.43 -15.65 -16.23
N ILE A 151 -8.94 -14.53 -16.76
CA ILE A 151 -8.96 -14.26 -18.21
C ILE A 151 -7.55 -14.20 -18.78
N VAL A 152 -6.61 -13.61 -18.04
CA VAL A 152 -5.21 -13.46 -18.48
C VAL A 152 -4.29 -14.54 -17.94
N GLU A 153 -4.84 -15.54 -17.22
CA GLU A 153 -4.07 -16.65 -16.68
C GLU A 153 -3.39 -17.45 -17.81
N GLY A 154 -2.14 -17.78 -17.61
CA GLY A 154 -1.36 -18.54 -18.59
C GLY A 154 -0.91 -17.75 -19.82
N ILE A 155 -1.28 -16.48 -19.98
CA ILE A 155 -0.76 -15.64 -21.05
C ILE A 155 0.72 -15.36 -20.78
N LYS A 156 1.56 -15.85 -21.71
CA LYS A 156 3.00 -15.66 -21.70
C LYS A 156 3.43 -14.93 -22.96
N ILE A 157 4.56 -14.25 -22.88
CA ILE A 157 5.16 -13.58 -24.02
C ILE A 157 6.37 -14.38 -24.49
N THR A 158 6.51 -14.54 -25.80
CA THR A 158 7.67 -15.19 -26.43
C THR A 158 8.67 -14.16 -26.94
N PRO A 159 9.96 -14.52 -27.10
CA PRO A 159 10.95 -13.58 -27.64
C PRO A 159 10.58 -13.04 -29.03
N THR A 160 9.90 -13.84 -29.86
CA THR A 160 9.44 -13.41 -31.18
C THR A 160 8.35 -12.34 -31.07
N GLU A 161 7.41 -12.50 -30.14
CA GLU A 161 6.35 -11.49 -29.89
C GLU A 161 6.93 -10.20 -29.30
N VAL A 162 7.92 -10.29 -28.41
CA VAL A 162 8.63 -9.11 -27.87
C VAL A 162 9.29 -8.34 -29.01
N LYS A 163 9.98 -9.04 -29.92
CA LYS A 163 10.60 -8.41 -31.10
C LYS A 163 9.56 -7.77 -32.01
N ALA A 164 8.44 -8.46 -32.25
CA ALA A 164 7.34 -7.92 -33.08
C ALA A 164 6.68 -6.70 -32.43
N TYR A 165 6.49 -6.69 -31.11
CA TYR A 165 6.04 -5.54 -30.36
C TYR A 165 6.99 -4.35 -30.51
N TYR A 166 8.28 -4.58 -30.23
CA TYR A 166 9.31 -3.54 -30.31
C TYR A 166 9.39 -2.92 -31.73
N SER A 167 9.30 -3.74 -32.78
CA SER A 167 9.39 -3.26 -34.16
C SER A 167 8.23 -2.34 -34.59
N LYS A 168 7.12 -2.31 -33.85
CA LYS A 168 5.99 -1.39 -34.09
C LYS A 168 6.21 -0.02 -33.48
N ILE A 169 7.14 0.14 -32.54
CA ILE A 169 7.39 1.41 -31.85
C ILE A 169 8.24 2.29 -32.76
N PRO A 170 7.78 3.52 -33.09
CA PRO A 170 8.60 4.46 -33.85
C PRO A 170 9.91 4.77 -33.10
N VAL A 171 11.03 4.80 -33.84
CA VAL A 171 12.35 5.04 -33.24
C VAL A 171 12.43 6.34 -32.43
N ASP A 172 11.73 7.38 -32.89
CA ASP A 172 11.70 8.68 -32.21
C ASP A 172 10.90 8.67 -30.92
N SER A 173 10.01 7.68 -30.75
CA SER A 173 9.20 7.48 -29.54
C SER A 173 9.88 6.57 -28.51
N LEU A 174 11.03 5.97 -28.86
CA LEU A 174 11.76 5.13 -27.93
C LEU A 174 12.40 5.97 -26.82
N PRO A 175 12.23 5.60 -25.54
CA PRO A 175 12.87 6.27 -24.42
C PRO A 175 14.39 6.34 -24.58
N PHE A 176 14.99 7.39 -24.08
CA PHE A 176 16.43 7.49 -23.95
C PHE A 176 16.79 7.25 -22.47
N TYR A 177 17.67 6.32 -22.23
CA TYR A 177 18.18 6.02 -20.90
C TYR A 177 19.62 6.54 -20.77
N GLU A 178 19.86 7.27 -19.67
CA GLU A 178 21.21 7.57 -19.23
C GLU A 178 21.94 6.28 -18.80
N SER A 179 23.22 6.38 -18.44
CA SER A 179 23.94 5.22 -17.92
C SER A 179 23.26 4.68 -16.66
N GLU A 180 22.83 3.44 -16.71
CA GLU A 180 22.18 2.74 -15.60
C GLU A 180 23.11 1.67 -15.04
N LEU A 181 22.91 1.33 -13.79
CA LEU A 181 23.77 0.41 -13.04
C LEU A 181 22.93 -0.76 -12.51
N GLU A 182 23.43 -1.97 -12.67
CA GLU A 182 22.92 -3.14 -11.97
C GLU A 182 23.82 -3.45 -10.79
N VAL A 183 23.31 -3.19 -9.56
CA VAL A 183 24.08 -3.26 -8.33
C VAL A 183 23.51 -4.32 -7.41
N SER A 184 24.38 -5.10 -6.78
CA SER A 184 24.02 -6.00 -5.69
C SER A 184 24.92 -5.79 -4.49
N GLN A 185 24.39 -6.09 -3.30
CA GLN A 185 25.12 -5.87 -2.06
C GLN A 185 25.00 -7.03 -1.08
N ILE A 186 26.00 -7.17 -0.23
CA ILE A 186 25.97 -7.99 0.98
C ILE A 186 26.07 -7.01 2.15
N VAL A 187 25.09 -7.02 3.03
CA VAL A 187 25.02 -6.11 4.17
C VAL A 187 25.20 -6.88 5.47
N VAL A 188 26.06 -6.39 6.34
CA VAL A 188 26.25 -6.90 7.69
C VAL A 188 25.94 -5.79 8.70
N TYR A 189 25.04 -6.07 9.61
CA TYR A 189 24.78 -5.21 10.77
C TYR A 189 25.69 -5.62 11.92
N PRO A 190 26.68 -4.76 12.31
CA PRO A 190 27.49 -5.03 13.49
C PRO A 190 26.60 -5.16 14.70
N LYS A 191 26.87 -6.13 15.56
CA LYS A 191 26.11 -6.35 16.79
C LYS A 191 26.87 -5.75 17.95
N ALA A 192 26.20 -5.00 18.80
CA ALA A 192 26.79 -4.52 20.04
C ALA A 192 27.42 -5.68 20.83
N ASN A 193 28.54 -5.44 21.48
CA ASN A 193 29.15 -6.44 22.36
C ASN A 193 28.26 -6.72 23.57
N LYS A 194 28.55 -7.83 24.26
CA LYS A 194 27.73 -8.28 25.39
C LYS A 194 27.70 -7.28 26.55
N ASP A 195 28.80 -6.61 26.83
CA ASP A 195 28.90 -5.66 27.96
C ASP A 195 28.01 -4.45 27.72
N VAL A 196 28.00 -3.93 26.49
CA VAL A 196 27.11 -2.83 26.09
C VAL A 196 25.65 -3.27 26.11
N GLU A 197 25.35 -4.46 25.59
CA GLU A 197 23.99 -5.01 25.63
C GLU A 197 23.50 -5.19 27.09
N GLU A 198 24.33 -5.72 27.96
CA GLU A 198 24.01 -5.87 29.38
C GLU A 198 23.84 -4.54 30.11
N TYR A 199 24.66 -3.54 29.76
CA TYR A 199 24.52 -2.19 30.29
C TYR A 199 23.16 -1.58 29.90
N VAL A 200 22.81 -1.63 28.64
CA VAL A 200 21.49 -1.12 28.14
C VAL A 200 20.36 -1.94 28.78
N SER A 201 20.51 -3.26 28.89
CA SER A 201 19.53 -4.13 29.54
C SER A 201 19.28 -3.73 30.99
N ARG A 202 20.34 -3.43 31.74
CA ARG A 202 20.22 -2.94 33.13
C ARG A 202 19.47 -1.60 33.19
N GLN A 203 19.74 -0.67 32.29
CA GLN A 203 18.97 0.58 32.21
C GLN A 203 17.49 0.30 31.93
N MET A 204 17.18 -0.64 31.05
CA MET A 204 15.80 -1.02 30.74
C MET A 204 15.09 -1.62 31.96
N TYR A 205 15.78 -2.45 32.74
CA TYR A 205 15.23 -2.96 34.01
C TYR A 205 15.01 -1.85 35.04
N ASP A 206 15.83 -0.80 35.06
CA ASP A 206 15.59 0.38 35.88
C ASP A 206 14.34 1.13 35.48
N TYR A 207 14.08 1.31 34.15
CA TYR A 207 12.85 1.89 33.66
C TYR A 207 11.63 1.05 34.06
N LYS A 208 11.72 -0.27 33.90
CA LYS A 208 10.68 -1.20 34.37
C LYS A 208 10.35 -1.01 35.84
N ARG A 209 11.35 -0.96 36.70
CA ARG A 209 11.15 -0.76 38.16
C ARG A 209 10.46 0.57 38.44
N GLN A 210 10.84 1.67 37.78
CA GLN A 210 10.22 2.96 37.94
C GLN A 210 8.74 2.95 37.53
N ILE A 211 8.38 2.22 36.45
CA ILE A 211 7.01 2.07 35.97
C ILE A 211 6.19 1.23 36.96
N GLU A 212 6.71 0.09 37.39
CA GLU A 212 6.02 -0.83 38.33
C GLU A 212 5.83 -0.22 39.73
N ALA A 213 6.77 0.62 40.15
CA ALA A 213 6.65 1.38 41.41
C ALA A 213 5.75 2.62 41.30
N GLY A 214 5.22 2.91 40.12
CA GLY A 214 4.35 4.09 39.86
C GLY A 214 5.09 5.44 39.93
N VAL A 215 6.45 5.44 39.99
CA VAL A 215 7.25 6.67 40.04
C VAL A 215 7.20 7.44 38.75
N LYS A 216 7.17 6.73 37.62
CA LYS A 216 7.01 7.34 36.26
C LYS A 216 6.07 6.51 35.41
N LYS A 217 5.34 7.20 34.55
CA LYS A 217 4.52 6.54 33.50
C LYS A 217 5.43 6.09 32.35
N ILE A 218 5.09 4.97 31.73
CA ILE A 218 5.84 4.46 30.57
C ILE A 218 5.88 5.48 29.42
N GLU A 219 4.81 6.26 29.21
CA GLU A 219 4.75 7.32 28.20
C GLU A 219 5.83 8.39 28.43
N GLN A 220 6.05 8.79 29.67
CA GLN A 220 7.07 9.78 30.00
C GLN A 220 8.47 9.25 29.72
N LEU A 221 8.75 8.00 30.08
CA LEU A 221 10.03 7.35 29.82
C LEU A 221 10.23 7.08 28.31
N ALA A 222 9.15 6.70 27.60
CA ALA A 222 9.20 6.51 26.16
C ALA A 222 9.57 7.80 25.43
N LYS A 223 8.91 8.91 25.74
CA LYS A 223 9.22 10.23 25.13
C LYS A 223 10.65 10.71 25.40
N LEU A 224 11.22 10.34 26.57
CA LEU A 224 12.56 10.78 26.95
C LEU A 224 13.69 9.88 26.44
N PHE A 225 13.45 8.58 26.38
CA PHE A 225 14.53 7.60 26.22
C PHE A 225 14.32 6.59 25.11
N SER A 226 13.11 6.50 24.51
CA SER A 226 12.88 5.56 23.43
C SER A 226 13.56 6.02 22.14
N GLU A 227 14.21 5.11 21.47
CA GLU A 227 14.85 5.28 20.16
C GLU A 227 13.94 4.81 19.00
N ASP A 228 12.65 4.56 19.30
CA ASP A 228 11.63 4.34 18.28
C ASP A 228 11.36 5.64 17.52
N PRO A 229 11.52 5.65 16.18
CA PRO A 229 11.29 6.85 15.38
C PRO A 229 9.90 7.49 15.56
N ALA A 230 8.85 6.66 15.74
CA ALA A 230 7.48 7.13 15.88
C ALA A 230 7.13 7.63 17.29
N VAL A 231 8.01 7.50 18.28
CA VAL A 231 7.72 7.83 19.69
C VAL A 231 7.33 9.30 19.89
N LYS A 232 7.82 10.20 19.05
CA LYS A 232 7.51 11.63 19.13
C LYS A 232 6.05 11.90 18.81
N GLU A 233 5.47 11.11 17.92
CA GLU A 233 4.10 11.26 17.43
C GLU A 233 3.11 10.45 18.28
N ASN A 234 3.44 9.18 18.57
CA ASN A 234 2.53 8.23 19.22
C ASN A 234 2.81 7.98 20.70
N GLY A 235 3.88 8.59 21.27
CA GLY A 235 4.29 8.34 22.65
C GLY A 235 4.68 6.89 22.94
N GLY A 236 5.09 6.15 21.95
CA GLY A 236 5.43 4.73 22.02
C GLY A 236 4.21 3.78 22.02
N GLN A 237 2.99 4.28 21.69
CA GLN A 237 1.77 3.48 21.67
C GLN A 237 1.54 2.86 20.30
N TYR A 238 1.13 1.57 20.30
CA TYR A 238 0.78 0.83 19.09
C TYR A 238 -0.47 -0.02 19.32
N VAL A 239 -1.25 -0.15 18.26
CA VAL A 239 -2.33 -1.12 18.16
C VAL A 239 -1.77 -2.35 17.44
N LEU A 240 -1.84 -3.50 18.09
CA LEU A 240 -1.33 -4.78 17.58
C LEU A 240 -2.52 -5.68 17.23
N ASN A 241 -2.42 -6.40 16.13
CA ASN A 241 -3.29 -7.53 15.85
C ASN A 241 -2.45 -8.81 15.88
N ARG A 242 -2.90 -9.84 16.61
CA ARG A 242 -2.17 -11.10 16.81
C ARG A 242 -1.77 -11.78 15.50
N ASN A 243 -2.56 -11.61 14.46
CA ASN A 243 -2.38 -12.25 13.15
C ASN A 243 -1.49 -11.42 12.22
N ASP A 244 -1.07 -10.22 12.64
CA ASP A 244 -0.20 -9.36 11.83
C ASP A 244 1.25 -9.87 11.87
N LYS A 245 1.74 -10.31 10.71
CA LYS A 245 3.09 -10.86 10.52
C LYS A 245 4.17 -9.78 10.28
N ASN A 246 3.80 -8.51 10.23
CA ASN A 246 4.74 -7.41 10.01
C ASN A 246 5.56 -7.06 11.27
N TRP A 247 5.10 -7.49 12.42
CA TRP A 247 5.77 -7.28 13.71
C TRP A 247 6.83 -8.33 13.99
N ASP A 248 7.82 -7.95 14.79
CA ASP A 248 8.82 -8.91 15.28
C ASP A 248 8.14 -10.01 16.15
N PRO A 249 8.39 -11.30 15.88
CA PRO A 249 7.74 -12.39 16.62
C PRO A 249 7.98 -12.38 18.12
N ALA A 250 9.18 -11.97 18.57
CA ALA A 250 9.50 -11.90 20.00
C ALA A 250 8.72 -10.76 20.68
N PHE A 251 8.60 -9.62 20.01
CA PHE A 251 7.80 -8.49 20.49
C PHE A 251 6.31 -8.87 20.60
N MET A 252 5.76 -9.49 19.56
CA MET A 252 4.37 -9.95 19.55
C MET A 252 4.09 -10.99 20.64
N ALA A 253 4.93 -12.01 20.74
CA ALA A 253 4.78 -13.04 21.74
C ALA A 253 4.85 -12.48 23.17
N ALA A 254 5.74 -11.52 23.43
CA ALA A 254 5.84 -10.86 24.72
C ALA A 254 4.60 -10.00 25.01
N SER A 255 4.16 -9.21 24.04
CA SER A 255 2.99 -8.33 24.17
C SER A 255 1.73 -9.10 24.56
N PHE A 256 1.41 -10.18 23.83
CA PHE A 256 0.19 -10.96 24.05
C PHE A 256 0.24 -11.91 25.27
N ARG A 257 1.38 -12.02 25.97
CA ARG A 257 1.49 -12.71 27.27
C ARG A 257 1.14 -11.82 28.45
N LEU A 258 1.13 -10.50 28.26
CA LEU A 258 0.88 -9.54 29.33
C LEU A 258 -0.61 -9.45 29.65
N LYS A 259 -0.90 -9.21 30.93
CA LYS A 259 -2.20 -8.74 31.41
C LYS A 259 -2.26 -7.21 31.27
N GLU A 260 -3.47 -6.65 31.24
CA GLU A 260 -3.65 -5.19 31.24
C GLU A 260 -2.94 -4.54 32.42
N GLY A 261 -2.23 -3.45 32.17
CA GLY A 261 -1.39 -2.75 33.13
C GLY A 261 -0.01 -3.38 33.37
N GLN A 262 0.20 -4.64 33.00
CA GLN A 262 1.45 -5.36 33.24
C GLN A 262 2.57 -4.89 32.32
N VAL A 263 3.80 -4.85 32.84
CA VAL A 263 5.04 -4.51 32.12
C VAL A 263 5.85 -5.77 31.88
N SER A 264 6.37 -5.92 30.64
CA SER A 264 7.19 -7.08 30.25
C SER A 264 8.56 -7.09 30.94
N PRO A 265 9.23 -8.24 31.00
CA PRO A 265 10.70 -8.27 31.08
C PRO A 265 11.31 -7.52 29.91
N VAL A 266 12.62 -7.29 29.91
CA VAL A 266 13.33 -6.80 28.74
C VAL A 266 13.25 -7.84 27.65
N VAL A 267 12.69 -7.44 26.49
CA VAL A 267 12.47 -8.29 25.32
C VAL A 267 13.46 -7.91 24.24
N LYS A 268 14.23 -8.87 23.76
CA LYS A 268 15.15 -8.68 22.64
C LYS A 268 14.46 -9.00 21.32
N SER A 269 14.50 -8.07 20.38
CA SER A 269 14.01 -8.21 19.01
C SER A 269 15.13 -7.89 18.01
N LYS A 270 14.85 -8.02 16.73
CA LYS A 270 15.77 -7.58 15.68
C LYS A 270 15.99 -6.05 15.65
N PHE A 271 15.16 -5.28 16.34
CA PHE A 271 15.24 -3.83 16.43
C PHE A 271 16.00 -3.31 17.65
N GLY A 272 16.19 -4.14 18.68
CA GLY A 272 16.82 -3.76 19.93
C GLY A 272 16.17 -4.40 21.14
N LEU A 273 16.28 -3.71 22.28
CA LEU A 273 15.72 -4.12 23.56
C LEU A 273 14.44 -3.32 23.83
N HIS A 274 13.39 -4.03 24.22
CA HIS A 274 12.07 -3.43 24.46
C HIS A 274 11.61 -3.67 25.90
N ILE A 275 10.90 -2.69 26.47
CA ILE A 275 9.97 -2.85 27.58
C ILE A 275 8.60 -2.51 27.04
N ILE A 276 7.62 -3.38 27.31
CA ILE A 276 6.27 -3.29 26.75
C ILE A 276 5.28 -3.26 27.91
N GLN A 277 4.33 -2.34 27.91
CA GLN A 277 3.20 -2.34 28.82
C GLN A 277 1.91 -2.59 28.01
N MET A 278 1.12 -3.54 28.46
CA MET A 278 -0.23 -3.74 27.95
C MET A 278 -1.15 -2.65 28.50
N ILE A 279 -1.78 -1.90 27.62
CA ILE A 279 -2.75 -0.86 27.97
C ILE A 279 -4.16 -1.46 28.04
N SER A 280 -4.57 -2.13 26.93
CA SER A 280 -5.84 -2.85 26.86
C SER A 280 -5.78 -3.97 25.86
N ARG A 281 -6.68 -4.94 25.99
CA ARG A 281 -6.76 -6.08 25.07
C ARG A 281 -8.20 -6.48 24.82
N SER A 282 -8.55 -6.70 23.56
CA SER A 282 -9.85 -7.22 23.13
C SER A 282 -9.66 -8.30 22.06
N GLY A 283 -9.83 -9.56 22.45
CA GLY A 283 -9.62 -10.70 21.55
C GLY A 283 -8.20 -10.76 21.00
N ASP A 284 -8.09 -10.64 19.67
CA ASP A 284 -6.80 -10.65 18.94
C ASP A 284 -6.19 -9.25 18.77
N GLU A 285 -6.84 -8.20 19.25
CA GLU A 285 -6.31 -6.85 19.26
C GLU A 285 -5.76 -6.48 20.63
N ALA A 286 -4.66 -5.73 20.66
CA ALA A 286 -4.04 -5.21 21.87
C ALA A 286 -3.50 -3.80 21.64
N ILE A 287 -3.71 -2.92 22.61
CA ILE A 287 -3.03 -1.63 22.68
C ILE A 287 -1.87 -1.77 23.65
N VAL A 288 -0.67 -1.52 23.16
CA VAL A 288 0.54 -1.56 23.95
C VAL A 288 1.27 -0.23 23.89
N ARG A 289 2.09 0.03 24.91
CA ARG A 289 3.07 1.11 24.85
C ARG A 289 4.44 0.52 25.13
N HIS A 290 5.48 0.96 24.40
CA HIS A 290 6.81 0.41 24.56
C HIS A 290 7.89 1.48 24.64
N ILE A 291 9.04 1.06 25.16
CA ILE A 291 10.31 1.79 25.10
C ILE A 291 11.26 0.91 24.32
N LEU A 292 11.83 1.43 23.24
CA LEU A 292 12.88 0.77 22.47
C LEU A 292 14.24 1.40 22.83
N ARG A 293 15.24 0.56 23.12
CA ARG A 293 16.64 0.98 23.21
C ARG A 293 17.48 0.11 22.29
N ILE A 294 18.29 0.76 21.48
CA ILE A 294 19.19 0.10 20.55
C ILE A 294 20.60 0.14 21.15
N PRO A 295 21.16 -1.02 21.61
CA PRO A 295 22.53 -1.03 22.13
C PRO A 295 23.49 -0.44 21.10
N PRO A 296 24.24 0.62 21.44
CA PRO A 296 25.11 1.29 20.50
C PRO A 296 26.25 0.35 20.06
N VAL A 297 26.53 0.43 18.76
CA VAL A 297 27.64 -0.29 18.14
C VAL A 297 28.88 0.59 18.25
N THR A 298 29.98 0.06 18.79
CA THR A 298 31.25 0.75 18.87
C THR A 298 32.08 0.57 17.59
N ASP A 299 33.18 1.31 17.47
CA ASP A 299 34.02 1.21 16.27
C ASP A 299 34.73 -0.15 16.15
N ASP A 300 34.84 -0.91 17.25
CA ASP A 300 35.46 -2.22 17.20
C ASP A 300 34.55 -3.27 16.56
N GLU A 301 33.25 -3.29 16.87
CA GLU A 301 32.29 -4.17 16.18
C GLU A 301 32.14 -3.79 14.69
N VAL A 302 32.27 -2.50 14.35
CA VAL A 302 32.30 -2.06 12.96
C VAL A 302 33.55 -2.59 12.25
N LYS A 303 34.74 -2.52 12.88
CA LYS A 303 35.98 -3.12 12.33
C LYS A 303 35.86 -4.62 12.13
N GLU A 304 35.28 -5.35 13.09
CA GLU A 304 35.03 -6.78 12.96
C GLU A 304 34.12 -7.11 11.74
N ALA A 305 33.07 -6.32 11.53
CA ALA A 305 32.19 -6.48 10.36
C ALA A 305 32.93 -6.17 9.03
N ILE A 306 33.82 -5.16 9.02
CA ILE A 306 34.68 -4.86 7.87
C ILE A 306 35.60 -6.05 7.56
N VAL A 307 36.31 -6.58 8.57
CA VAL A 307 37.22 -7.73 8.41
C VAL A 307 36.44 -8.95 7.91
N LYS A 308 35.24 -9.20 8.45
CA LYS A 308 34.37 -10.28 8.00
C LYS A 308 34.02 -10.13 6.52
N LEU A 309 33.54 -8.96 6.09
CA LEU A 309 33.17 -8.73 4.70
C LEU A 309 34.40 -8.70 3.76
N ASP A 310 35.54 -8.23 4.21
CA ASP A 310 36.78 -8.33 3.40
C ASP A 310 37.19 -9.77 3.16
N SER A 311 37.08 -10.63 4.18
CA SER A 311 37.29 -12.09 4.02
C SER A 311 36.31 -12.70 3.00
N VAL A 312 35.03 -12.26 3.02
CA VAL A 312 34.05 -12.67 2.01
C VAL A 312 34.43 -12.18 0.62
N ARG A 313 34.86 -10.90 0.49
CA ARG A 313 35.35 -10.33 -0.76
C ARG A 313 36.52 -11.13 -1.36
N GLN A 314 37.49 -11.50 -0.53
CA GLN A 314 38.63 -12.32 -0.99
C GLN A 314 38.17 -13.67 -1.55
N LYS A 315 37.21 -14.34 -0.93
CA LYS A 315 36.62 -15.60 -1.43
C LYS A 315 35.88 -15.41 -2.74
N LEU A 316 35.17 -14.29 -2.91
CA LEU A 316 34.46 -13.93 -4.14
C LEU A 316 35.44 -13.67 -5.29
N VAL A 317 36.50 -12.86 -5.03
CA VAL A 317 37.56 -12.57 -6.00
C VAL A 317 38.29 -13.85 -6.41
N ALA A 318 38.57 -14.75 -5.45
CA ALA A 318 39.16 -16.05 -5.70
C ALA A 318 38.18 -17.05 -6.33
N LYS A 319 36.92 -16.67 -6.59
CA LYS A 319 35.87 -17.55 -7.16
C LYS A 319 35.60 -18.81 -6.32
N GLN A 320 35.89 -18.80 -5.04
CA GLN A 320 35.64 -19.91 -4.12
C GLN A 320 34.16 -20.06 -3.75
N ILE A 321 33.40 -18.96 -3.81
CA ILE A 321 31.97 -18.91 -3.59
C ILE A 321 31.34 -17.99 -4.65
N SER A 322 30.10 -18.26 -5.02
CA SER A 322 29.30 -17.35 -5.84
C SER A 322 28.76 -16.18 -5.01
N PHE A 323 28.41 -15.07 -5.67
CA PHE A 323 27.84 -13.92 -4.96
C PHE A 323 26.50 -14.25 -4.30
N GLY A 324 25.64 -15.04 -4.99
CA GLY A 324 24.35 -15.48 -4.42
C GLY A 324 24.51 -16.34 -3.16
N GLU A 325 25.48 -17.26 -3.15
CA GLU A 325 25.83 -18.05 -1.94
C GLU A 325 26.35 -17.14 -0.82
N ALA A 326 27.18 -16.15 -1.15
CA ALA A 326 27.68 -15.20 -0.19
C ALA A 326 26.56 -14.34 0.41
N VAL A 327 25.60 -13.86 -0.40
CA VAL A 327 24.41 -13.16 0.05
C VAL A 327 23.61 -14.02 1.02
N SER A 328 23.28 -15.25 0.60
CA SER A 328 22.49 -16.16 1.43
C SER A 328 23.13 -16.45 2.78
N LYS A 329 24.47 -16.58 2.82
CA LYS A 329 25.24 -17.01 4.01
C LYS A 329 25.61 -15.83 4.93
N TYR A 330 25.91 -14.67 4.37
CA TYR A 330 26.56 -13.58 5.09
C TYR A 330 25.76 -12.29 5.17
N SER A 331 24.72 -12.10 4.31
CA SER A 331 23.91 -10.91 4.35
C SER A 331 22.87 -10.97 5.47
N ASP A 332 22.79 -9.88 6.23
CA ASP A 332 21.76 -9.67 7.26
C ASP A 332 20.57 -8.85 6.71
N ASP A 333 20.64 -8.35 5.46
CA ASP A 333 19.55 -7.60 4.84
C ASP A 333 18.48 -8.55 4.28
N GLU A 334 17.37 -8.67 4.99
CA GLU A 334 16.26 -9.53 4.61
C GLU A 334 15.62 -9.09 3.27
N ASN A 335 15.63 -7.81 2.92
CA ASN A 335 14.99 -7.30 1.71
C ASN A 335 15.72 -7.75 0.44
N SER A 336 17.04 -7.74 0.45
CA SER A 336 17.87 -8.13 -0.70
C SER A 336 18.30 -9.60 -0.70
N LYS A 337 18.15 -10.29 0.43
CA LYS A 337 18.63 -11.69 0.58
C LYS A 337 17.95 -12.66 -0.39
N PHE A 338 16.65 -12.48 -0.66
CA PHE A 338 15.85 -13.35 -1.51
C PHE A 338 15.97 -13.04 -3.01
N ASN A 339 16.55 -11.90 -3.38
CA ASN A 339 16.79 -11.48 -4.75
C ASN A 339 18.27 -11.42 -5.12
N ALA A 340 19.09 -12.31 -4.53
CA ALA A 340 20.53 -12.40 -4.72
C ALA A 340 21.28 -11.08 -4.44
N GLY A 341 20.81 -10.33 -3.45
CA GLY A 341 21.43 -9.09 -3.01
C GLY A 341 21.15 -7.88 -3.90
N SER A 342 20.21 -7.96 -4.84
CA SER A 342 19.87 -6.82 -5.71
C SER A 342 19.52 -5.59 -4.88
N ALA A 343 20.18 -4.47 -5.16
CA ALA A 343 19.96 -3.21 -4.47
C ALA A 343 18.70 -2.49 -4.96
N ALA A 344 18.13 -2.93 -6.10
CA ALA A 344 16.90 -2.38 -6.64
C ALA A 344 16.03 -3.46 -7.30
N SER A 345 14.73 -3.24 -7.20
CA SER A 345 13.71 -3.97 -7.96
C SER A 345 12.68 -2.96 -8.43
N ASN A 346 12.71 -2.64 -9.72
CA ASN A 346 11.78 -1.68 -10.31
C ASN A 346 10.47 -2.37 -10.69
N ARG A 347 9.37 -1.61 -10.67
CA ARG A 347 8.04 -2.10 -11.07
C ARG A 347 7.96 -2.54 -12.53
N ASP A 348 8.87 -2.06 -13.36
CA ASP A 348 9.01 -2.42 -14.77
C ASP A 348 9.79 -3.74 -15.01
N GLY A 349 10.11 -4.47 -13.95
CA GLY A 349 10.90 -5.71 -14.00
C GLY A 349 12.39 -5.51 -14.26
N SER A 350 12.89 -4.27 -14.32
CA SER A 350 14.31 -3.97 -14.46
C SER A 350 15.02 -4.07 -13.12
N THR A 351 16.25 -4.61 -13.15
CA THR A 351 17.20 -4.57 -12.03
C THR A 351 18.19 -3.40 -12.16
N PHE A 352 18.07 -2.62 -13.22
CA PHE A 352 18.89 -1.43 -13.45
C PHE A 352 18.32 -0.23 -12.74
N VAL A 353 19.19 0.64 -12.25
CA VAL A 353 18.85 1.90 -11.58
C VAL A 353 19.67 3.04 -12.17
N ASN A 354 19.05 4.21 -12.28
CA ASN A 354 19.77 5.43 -12.60
C ASN A 354 20.72 5.79 -11.44
N ILE A 355 21.87 6.35 -11.78
CA ILE A 355 22.86 6.75 -10.78
C ILE A 355 22.30 7.74 -9.75
N ASP A 356 21.37 8.59 -10.17
CA ASP A 356 20.71 9.59 -9.31
C ASP A 356 19.71 8.98 -8.29
N GLN A 357 19.30 7.75 -8.52
CA GLN A 357 18.39 6.99 -7.63
C GLN A 357 19.19 6.19 -6.58
N LEU A 358 20.50 6.09 -6.74
CA LEU A 358 21.34 5.41 -5.78
C LEU A 358 21.60 6.30 -4.56
N ASP A 359 21.75 5.65 -3.43
CA ASP A 359 22.30 6.28 -2.22
C ASP A 359 23.61 7.00 -2.54
N LYS A 360 23.71 8.26 -2.13
CA LYS A 360 24.88 9.11 -2.40
C LYS A 360 26.20 8.46 -1.98
N ASP A 361 26.18 7.66 -0.92
CA ASP A 361 27.34 6.92 -0.44
C ASP A 361 27.75 5.76 -1.36
N LEU A 362 26.86 5.33 -2.27
CA LEU A 362 27.17 4.32 -3.29
C LEU A 362 27.83 4.91 -4.54
N ILE A 363 27.52 6.13 -4.89
CA ILE A 363 27.96 6.75 -6.15
C ILE A 363 29.48 6.78 -6.25
N LYS A 364 30.15 7.25 -5.20
CA LYS A 364 31.62 7.43 -5.20
C LYS A 364 32.39 6.12 -5.43
N PRO A 365 32.14 5.01 -4.70
CA PRO A 365 32.84 3.75 -4.92
C PRO A 365 32.47 3.11 -6.26
N ILE A 366 31.19 3.18 -6.66
CA ILE A 366 30.73 2.54 -7.89
C ILE A 366 31.28 3.24 -9.14
N SER A 367 31.51 4.58 -9.08
CA SER A 367 31.99 5.33 -10.24
C SER A 367 33.34 4.83 -10.78
N ALA A 368 34.22 4.32 -9.90
CA ALA A 368 35.53 3.79 -10.26
C ALA A 368 35.52 2.29 -10.63
N MET A 369 34.39 1.57 -10.39
CA MET A 369 34.29 0.12 -10.62
C MET A 369 33.95 -0.19 -12.07
N LYS A 370 34.43 -1.35 -12.52
CA LYS A 370 34.02 -1.98 -13.79
C LYS A 370 32.97 -3.07 -13.52
N PRO A 371 32.13 -3.41 -14.50
CA PRO A 371 31.23 -4.55 -14.37
C PRO A 371 31.99 -5.82 -13.96
N GLY A 372 31.53 -6.49 -12.94
CA GLY A 372 32.15 -7.66 -12.30
C GLY A 372 33.03 -7.34 -11.09
N ASP A 373 33.32 -6.06 -10.80
CA ASP A 373 34.15 -5.67 -9.67
C ASP A 373 33.38 -5.71 -8.36
N TYR A 374 34.12 -5.99 -7.27
CA TYR A 374 33.65 -5.92 -5.89
C TYR A 374 34.27 -4.69 -5.21
N SER A 375 33.46 -3.91 -4.50
CA SER A 375 33.97 -2.80 -3.69
C SER A 375 34.81 -3.29 -2.50
N GLN A 376 35.53 -2.38 -1.86
CA GLN A 376 35.96 -2.59 -0.48
C GLN A 376 34.72 -2.57 0.44
N PRO A 377 34.73 -3.25 1.59
CA PRO A 377 33.70 -3.09 2.60
C PRO A 377 33.56 -1.62 3.03
N GLN A 378 32.32 -1.13 3.08
CA GLN A 378 32.00 0.25 3.37
C GLN A 378 31.05 0.38 4.55
N VAL A 379 31.35 1.29 5.46
CA VAL A 379 30.43 1.67 6.54
C VAL A 379 29.42 2.66 5.98
N TYR A 380 28.15 2.47 6.31
CA TYR A 380 27.09 3.42 6.00
C TYR A 380 26.04 3.42 7.11
N VAL A 381 25.11 4.34 7.07
CA VAL A 381 23.95 4.40 7.95
C VAL A 381 22.73 4.11 7.11
N ASP A 382 21.93 3.12 7.53
CA ASP A 382 20.70 2.77 6.81
C ASP A 382 19.58 3.80 7.05
N GLU A 383 18.47 3.65 6.34
CA GLU A 383 17.28 4.53 6.45
C GLU A 383 16.70 4.59 7.87
N ARG A 384 17.03 3.62 8.73
CA ARG A 384 16.61 3.55 10.14
C ARG A 384 17.65 4.13 11.10
N GLY A 385 18.72 4.72 10.57
CA GLY A 385 19.79 5.32 11.38
C GLY A 385 20.77 4.29 11.97
N ARG A 386 20.77 3.03 11.54
CA ARG A 386 21.66 1.98 12.04
C ARG A 386 22.98 1.98 11.25
N LYS A 387 24.12 1.91 11.97
CA LYS A 387 25.41 1.64 11.32
C LYS A 387 25.42 0.22 10.74
N ALA A 388 25.83 0.11 9.49
CA ALA A 388 25.98 -1.14 8.77
C ALA A 388 27.25 -1.12 7.93
N VAL A 389 27.71 -2.31 7.53
CA VAL A 389 28.83 -2.47 6.60
C VAL A 389 28.30 -3.23 5.38
N ARG A 390 28.60 -2.69 4.19
CA ARG A 390 28.19 -3.34 2.92
C ARG A 390 29.37 -3.62 2.02
N LEU A 391 29.23 -4.69 1.26
CA LEU A 391 30.10 -5.07 0.14
C LEU A 391 29.25 -5.03 -1.13
N ILE A 392 29.71 -4.29 -2.15
CA ILE A 392 28.97 -4.04 -3.38
C ILE A 392 29.57 -4.85 -4.51
N LEU A 393 28.71 -5.43 -5.34
CA LEU A 393 29.03 -5.96 -6.67
C LEU A 393 28.41 -5.04 -7.71
N LEU A 394 29.20 -4.47 -8.59
CA LEU A 394 28.71 -3.86 -9.81
C LEU A 394 28.55 -4.99 -10.85
N LYS A 395 27.31 -5.47 -11.04
CA LYS A 395 27.05 -6.54 -12.02
C LYS A 395 27.16 -6.06 -13.44
N ASN A 396 26.55 -4.89 -13.71
CA ASN A 396 26.52 -4.34 -15.07
C ASN A 396 26.44 -2.80 -15.03
N ARG A 397 26.84 -2.19 -16.16
CA ARG A 397 26.73 -0.76 -16.42
C ARG A 397 26.37 -0.56 -17.88
N THR A 398 25.26 0.09 -18.16
CA THR A 398 24.90 0.46 -19.53
C THR A 398 25.60 1.77 -19.94
N GLN A 399 25.81 1.94 -21.23
CA GLN A 399 26.12 3.24 -21.78
C GLN A 399 24.81 4.00 -22.02
N PRO A 400 24.82 5.34 -22.07
CA PRO A 400 23.65 6.10 -22.50
C PRO A 400 23.17 5.59 -23.86
N HIS A 401 21.88 5.26 -23.96
CA HIS A 401 21.33 4.66 -25.18
C HIS A 401 19.84 4.90 -25.32
N ARG A 402 19.34 4.86 -26.56
CA ARG A 402 17.92 4.65 -26.79
C ARG A 402 17.54 3.23 -26.47
N GLU A 403 16.33 3.07 -25.96
CA GLU A 403 15.80 1.73 -25.62
C GLU A 403 16.04 0.73 -26.76
N ASN A 404 16.54 -0.44 -26.40
CA ASN A 404 16.84 -1.49 -27.37
C ASN A 404 16.68 -2.89 -26.75
N LEU A 405 16.51 -3.90 -27.64
CA LEU A 405 16.28 -5.28 -27.22
C LEU A 405 17.48 -5.97 -26.55
N ARG A 406 18.67 -5.40 -26.64
CA ARG A 406 19.86 -5.98 -25.99
C ARG A 406 19.94 -5.61 -24.52
N ASP A 407 19.73 -4.32 -24.22
CA ASP A 407 19.96 -3.78 -22.90
C ASP A 407 18.65 -3.72 -22.08
N ASP A 408 17.48 -3.53 -22.74
CA ASP A 408 16.18 -3.27 -22.09
C ASP A 408 15.16 -4.39 -22.31
N TYR A 409 15.61 -5.59 -22.67
CA TYR A 409 14.71 -6.68 -23.05
C TYR A 409 13.60 -6.94 -22.05
N ASN A 410 13.89 -6.95 -20.74
CA ASN A 410 12.91 -7.23 -19.69
C ASN A 410 11.82 -6.15 -19.63
N ARG A 411 12.17 -4.87 -19.75
CA ARG A 411 11.23 -3.76 -19.79
C ARG A 411 10.31 -3.85 -21.00
N ILE A 412 10.89 -4.12 -22.16
CA ILE A 412 10.14 -4.28 -23.42
C ILE A 412 9.23 -5.51 -23.33
N ALA A 413 9.74 -6.63 -22.81
CA ALA A 413 8.96 -7.86 -22.65
C ALA A 413 7.79 -7.68 -21.69
N GLN A 414 7.97 -6.95 -20.59
CA GLN A 414 6.89 -6.64 -19.64
C GLN A 414 5.79 -5.81 -20.32
N ARG A 415 6.15 -4.75 -21.05
CA ARG A 415 5.15 -3.92 -21.78
C ARG A 415 4.46 -4.72 -22.88
N ALA A 416 5.19 -5.55 -23.62
CA ALA A 416 4.61 -6.42 -24.62
C ALA A 416 3.65 -7.46 -24.01
N LEU A 417 3.96 -7.98 -22.82
CA LEU A 417 3.08 -8.89 -22.09
C LEU A 417 1.81 -8.19 -21.62
N GLU A 418 1.93 -6.96 -21.09
CA GLU A 418 0.76 -6.16 -20.67
C GLU A 418 -0.13 -5.81 -21.87
N GLU A 419 0.44 -5.41 -23.02
CA GLU A 419 -0.35 -5.19 -24.25
C GLU A 419 -1.08 -6.47 -24.66
N LYS A 420 -0.42 -7.61 -24.62
CA LYS A 420 -1.03 -8.92 -24.95
C LYS A 420 -2.16 -9.28 -24.00
N LYS A 421 -2.00 -9.03 -22.71
CA LYS A 421 -3.05 -9.24 -21.69
C LYS A 421 -4.23 -8.30 -21.91
N ASN A 422 -3.97 -7.02 -22.20
CA ASN A 422 -5.01 -6.04 -22.48
C ASN A 422 -5.81 -6.42 -23.74
N ALA A 423 -5.13 -6.82 -24.82
CA ALA A 423 -5.78 -7.32 -26.02
C ALA A 423 -6.65 -8.57 -25.76
N ALA A 424 -6.22 -9.45 -24.87
CA ALA A 424 -7.02 -10.61 -24.48
C ALA A 424 -8.26 -10.20 -23.67
N LEU A 425 -8.14 -9.22 -22.78
CA LEU A 425 -9.28 -8.66 -22.05
C LEU A 425 -10.28 -7.97 -22.99
N GLU A 426 -9.80 -7.15 -23.92
CA GLU A 426 -10.65 -6.50 -24.92
C GLU A 426 -11.41 -7.52 -25.77
N LYS A 427 -10.70 -8.56 -26.24
CA LYS A 427 -11.33 -9.65 -26.97
C LYS A 427 -12.41 -10.34 -26.14
N TRP A 428 -12.08 -10.65 -24.89
CA TRP A 428 -13.01 -11.29 -23.96
C TRP A 428 -14.27 -10.41 -23.78
N PHE A 429 -14.12 -9.10 -23.58
CA PHE A 429 -15.25 -8.19 -23.43
C PHE A 429 -16.11 -8.14 -24.69
N LYS A 430 -15.52 -8.05 -25.88
CA LYS A 430 -16.26 -8.07 -27.16
C LYS A 430 -17.09 -9.34 -27.33
N GLU A 431 -16.59 -10.48 -26.87
CA GLU A 431 -17.29 -11.76 -26.94
C GLU A 431 -18.40 -11.90 -25.89
N HIS A 432 -18.22 -11.33 -24.69
CA HIS A 432 -19.11 -11.54 -23.55
C HIS A 432 -20.15 -10.43 -23.33
N ILE A 433 -19.83 -9.17 -23.62
CA ILE A 433 -20.79 -8.05 -23.47
C ILE A 433 -22.13 -8.34 -24.14
N PRO A 434 -22.20 -8.87 -25.38
CA PRO A 434 -23.47 -9.16 -26.02
C PRO A 434 -24.31 -10.23 -25.32
N THR A 435 -23.72 -11.02 -24.44
CA THR A 435 -24.40 -12.10 -23.69
C THR A 435 -25.07 -11.62 -22.39
N TYR A 436 -24.80 -10.38 -22.00
CA TYR A 436 -25.36 -9.79 -20.80
C TYR A 436 -26.58 -8.92 -21.10
N TYR A 437 -27.49 -8.86 -20.14
CA TYR A 437 -28.49 -7.79 -20.15
C TYR A 437 -27.78 -6.49 -19.77
N VAL A 438 -27.85 -5.48 -20.62
CA VAL A 438 -27.22 -4.17 -20.40
C VAL A 438 -28.28 -3.09 -20.49
N LEU A 439 -28.22 -2.09 -19.57
CA LEU A 439 -28.99 -0.86 -19.63
C LEU A 439 -28.02 0.31 -19.43
N ILE A 440 -28.16 1.34 -20.26
CA ILE A 440 -27.44 2.61 -20.13
C ILE A 440 -28.46 3.73 -20.25
N ASP A 441 -28.40 4.69 -19.30
CA ASP A 441 -29.29 5.86 -19.33
C ASP A 441 -28.98 6.75 -20.54
N ARG A 442 -30.03 7.39 -21.07
CA ARG A 442 -29.95 8.26 -22.25
C ARG A 442 -28.99 9.44 -22.07
N GLU A 443 -28.75 9.88 -20.85
CA GLU A 443 -27.78 10.92 -20.51
C GLU A 443 -26.38 10.60 -21.04
N TYR A 444 -26.03 9.31 -21.12
CA TYR A 444 -24.72 8.80 -21.56
C TYR A 444 -24.71 8.33 -23.02
N ALA A 445 -25.77 8.63 -23.79
CA ALA A 445 -25.89 8.21 -25.19
C ALA A 445 -24.77 8.79 -26.09
N GLY A 446 -24.22 9.95 -25.74
CA GLY A 446 -23.11 10.60 -26.46
C GLY A 446 -21.71 10.18 -26.06
N CYS A 447 -21.55 9.25 -25.09
CA CYS A 447 -20.24 8.80 -24.63
C CYS A 447 -19.52 7.96 -25.68
N THR A 448 -18.33 8.39 -26.06
CA THR A 448 -17.40 7.56 -26.84
C THR A 448 -16.80 6.48 -25.91
N GLY A 449 -16.61 5.27 -26.41
CA GLY A 449 -16.13 4.10 -25.62
C GLY A 449 -17.24 3.18 -25.12
N LEU A 450 -18.52 3.62 -25.14
CA LEU A 450 -19.66 2.78 -24.75
C LEU A 450 -20.37 2.10 -25.92
N ASP A 451 -19.79 2.06 -27.11
CA ASP A 451 -20.46 1.56 -28.33
C ASP A 451 -20.88 0.09 -28.22
N ASP A 452 -19.99 -0.78 -27.77
CA ASP A 452 -20.26 -2.21 -27.58
C ASP A 452 -21.36 -2.43 -26.51
N TRP A 453 -21.33 -1.62 -25.45
CA TRP A 453 -22.33 -1.66 -24.38
C TRP A 453 -23.70 -1.16 -24.85
N ARG A 454 -23.75 -0.13 -25.69
CA ARG A 454 -25.00 0.38 -26.28
C ARG A 454 -25.63 -0.62 -27.24
N MET A 455 -24.81 -1.25 -28.10
CA MET A 455 -25.30 -2.31 -28.99
C MET A 455 -25.92 -3.47 -28.20
N ALA A 456 -25.29 -3.86 -27.11
CA ALA A 456 -25.84 -4.88 -26.22
C ALA A 456 -27.16 -4.44 -25.56
N ALA A 457 -27.27 -3.17 -25.12
CA ALA A 457 -28.50 -2.61 -24.55
C ALA A 457 -29.66 -2.57 -25.55
N GLU A 458 -29.39 -2.18 -26.80
CA GLU A 458 -30.38 -2.18 -27.87
C GLU A 458 -30.89 -3.57 -28.20
N ASN A 459 -30.00 -4.57 -28.27
CA ASN A 459 -30.37 -5.96 -28.53
C ASN A 459 -31.22 -6.53 -27.40
N ALA A 460 -30.91 -6.21 -26.14
CA ALA A 460 -31.70 -6.59 -24.98
C ALA A 460 -33.13 -6.00 -25.02
N THR A 461 -33.27 -4.77 -25.54
CA THR A 461 -34.58 -4.10 -25.70
C THR A 461 -35.41 -4.74 -26.81
N LYS A 462 -34.78 -5.08 -27.97
CA LYS A 462 -35.45 -5.75 -29.10
C LYS A 462 -35.93 -7.17 -28.75
N ALA A 463 -35.24 -7.87 -27.88
CA ALA A 463 -35.64 -9.23 -27.44
C ALA A 463 -36.84 -9.24 -26.48
N ARG A 464 -37.24 -8.09 -25.93
CA ARG A 464 -38.39 -7.93 -25.02
C ARG A 464 -39.68 -7.50 -25.71
N ASN A 465 -39.59 -6.95 -26.91
CA ASN A 465 -40.70 -6.56 -27.75
C ASN A 465 -41.01 -7.66 -28.81
#